data_2acd4197854d61c0b78022e2fc3180db
#
_entry.id   2acd4197854d61c0b78022e2fc3180db
#
_cell.length_a   1.000
_cell.length_b   1.000
_cell.length_c   1.000
_cell.angle_alpha   90.00
_cell.angle_beta   90.00
_cell.angle_gamma   90.00
#
_symmetry.space_group_name_H-M   'P 1'
#
loop_
_entity.id
_entity.type
_entity.pdbx_description
1 polymer ?
#
loop_
_entity_poly.entity_id
_entity_poly.type
_entity_poly.pdbx_seq_one_letter_code
_entity_poly.pdbx_strand_id
1 'polypeptide(L)'
;MSGFTQFRERLLSPVGLHAVGFCALAVATILLGVRVGLDWRATSASNQDAMAQQQAQLRLLLMQTAPLRGLDKKVELSRQQIDEFYNKRIPPSYSAILERLGDISSKSPVRLTRGAYTQAPGSGDLTEIRMDYGLSGDYPAIMRFLNGLERSQTFFIIRAMALTGQQSGTVNLRLEFSTWLRPEDAAASGLPLAGSKEDSTEPGSESTDSGAAGNGKGR
;
A
#
# COMPACT_ATOMS: atom_id res chain seq x y z
N MET A 1 60.91 -41.74 -68.70
CA MET A 1 60.24 -40.45 -68.91
C MET A 1 59.30 -40.48 -70.13
N SER A 2 58.56 -41.57 -70.38
CA SER A 2 57.79 -41.68 -71.67
C SER A 2 56.25 -41.80 -71.44
N GLY A 3 55.75 -41.70 -70.18
CA GLY A 3 54.30 -41.82 -69.88
C GLY A 3 53.53 -40.48 -70.04
N PHE A 4 54.23 -39.33 -69.80
CA PHE A 4 53.59 -38.01 -69.77
C PHE A 4 53.28 -37.44 -71.22
N THR A 5 54.07 -37.84 -72.22
CA THR A 5 53.87 -37.41 -73.58
C THR A 5 52.71 -38.10 -74.26
N GLN A 6 52.50 -39.39 -73.97
CA GLN A 6 51.35 -40.18 -74.55
C GLN A 6 49.98 -39.73 -73.91
N PHE A 7 50.03 -39.19 -72.64
CA PHE A 7 48.84 -38.67 -72.04
C PHE A 7 48.41 -37.34 -72.62
N ARG A 8 49.37 -36.47 -73.04
CA ARG A 8 49.07 -35.22 -73.73
C ARG A 8 48.49 -35.38 -75.14
N GLU A 9 48.97 -36.36 -75.92
CA GLU A 9 48.43 -36.62 -77.25
C GLU A 9 47.04 -37.21 -77.27
N ARG A 10 46.65 -38.02 -76.26
CA ARG A 10 45.28 -38.50 -76.07
C ARG A 10 44.33 -37.42 -75.60
N LEU A 11 44.81 -36.43 -74.84
CA LEU A 11 44.00 -35.30 -74.39
C LEU A 11 43.71 -34.26 -75.48
N LEU A 12 44.53 -34.18 -76.56
CA LEU A 12 44.33 -33.33 -77.66
C LEU A 12 43.50 -33.92 -78.79
N SER A 13 43.05 -35.20 -78.68
CA SER A 13 42.04 -35.81 -79.52
C SER A 13 40.71 -35.13 -79.28
N PRO A 14 39.88 -34.90 -80.34
CA PRO A 14 38.56 -34.24 -80.24
C PRO A 14 37.64 -34.94 -79.22
N VAL A 15 37.80 -36.25 -79.03
CA VAL A 15 37.08 -37.02 -78.00
C VAL A 15 37.64 -36.81 -76.60
N GLY A 16 38.96 -36.65 -76.44
CA GLY A 16 39.59 -36.29 -75.15
C GLY A 16 39.21 -34.92 -74.63
N LEU A 17 39.11 -33.94 -75.52
CA LEU A 17 38.68 -32.58 -75.18
C LEU A 17 37.24 -32.54 -74.62
N HIS A 18 36.34 -33.33 -75.21
CA HIS A 18 34.95 -33.43 -74.74
C HIS A 18 34.90 -34.18 -73.38
N ALA A 19 35.73 -35.23 -73.19
CA ALA A 19 35.79 -35.94 -71.92
C ALA A 19 36.32 -35.07 -70.80
N VAL A 20 37.36 -34.25 -71.07
CA VAL A 20 37.89 -33.27 -70.04
C VAL A 20 36.86 -32.20 -69.76
N GLY A 21 36.16 -31.70 -70.79
CA GLY A 21 35.08 -30.71 -70.60
C GLY A 21 33.94 -31.25 -69.75
N PHE A 22 33.57 -32.53 -69.97
CA PHE A 22 32.52 -33.17 -69.16
C PHE A 22 32.95 -33.44 -67.73
N CYS A 23 34.19 -33.83 -67.52
CA CYS A 23 34.75 -33.99 -66.14
C CYS A 23 34.81 -32.65 -65.45
N ALA A 24 35.25 -31.59 -66.08
CA ALA A 24 35.31 -30.24 -65.52
C ALA A 24 33.91 -29.73 -65.09
N LEU A 25 32.91 -29.98 -65.98
CA LEU A 25 31.53 -29.60 -65.72
C LEU A 25 30.92 -30.45 -64.62
N ALA A 26 31.22 -31.73 -64.51
CA ALA A 26 30.79 -32.60 -63.41
C ALA A 26 31.38 -32.17 -62.08
N VAL A 27 32.66 -31.80 -62.05
CA VAL A 27 33.30 -31.29 -60.81
C VAL A 27 32.70 -29.97 -60.42
N ALA A 28 32.47 -29.07 -61.37
CA ALA A 28 31.83 -27.77 -61.09
C ALA A 28 30.41 -27.94 -60.53
N THR A 29 29.59 -28.85 -61.09
CA THR A 29 28.25 -29.14 -60.56
C THR A 29 28.28 -29.75 -59.17
N ILE A 30 29.23 -30.63 -58.87
CA ILE A 30 29.38 -31.22 -57.55
C ILE A 30 29.81 -30.15 -56.54
N LEU A 31 30.75 -29.28 -56.85
CA LEU A 31 31.19 -28.19 -56.02
C LEU A 31 30.06 -27.19 -55.74
N LEU A 32 29.28 -26.86 -56.77
CA LEU A 32 28.12 -25.97 -56.61
C LEU A 32 27.05 -26.62 -55.73
N GLY A 33 26.76 -27.88 -55.90
CA GLY A 33 25.80 -28.66 -55.12
C GLY A 33 26.23 -28.74 -53.62
N VAL A 34 27.51 -28.98 -53.36
CA VAL A 34 28.05 -28.96 -52.00
C VAL A 34 27.92 -27.58 -51.36
N ARG A 35 28.24 -26.53 -52.15
CA ARG A 35 28.18 -25.16 -51.61
C ARG A 35 26.74 -24.75 -51.30
N VAL A 36 25.78 -25.00 -52.19
CA VAL A 36 24.37 -24.74 -51.92
C VAL A 36 23.82 -25.57 -50.76
N GLY A 37 24.27 -26.83 -50.64
CA GLY A 37 23.85 -27.69 -49.51
C GLY A 37 24.38 -27.21 -48.16
N LEU A 38 25.62 -26.68 -48.14
CA LEU A 38 26.18 -26.10 -46.92
C LEU A 38 25.52 -24.77 -46.52
N ASP A 39 25.25 -23.90 -47.52
CA ASP A 39 24.55 -22.63 -47.27
C ASP A 39 23.10 -22.86 -46.81
N TRP A 40 22.44 -23.88 -47.32
CA TRP A 40 21.08 -24.22 -46.91
C TRP A 40 21.03 -24.75 -45.46
N ARG A 41 22.01 -25.58 -45.09
CA ARG A 41 22.15 -26.02 -43.68
C ARG A 41 22.46 -24.87 -42.72
N ALA A 42 23.35 -23.97 -43.11
CA ALA A 42 23.70 -22.79 -42.33
C ALA A 42 22.47 -21.87 -42.14
N THR A 43 21.70 -21.62 -43.21
CA THR A 43 20.51 -20.77 -43.14
C THR A 43 19.40 -21.41 -42.32
N SER A 44 19.23 -22.75 -42.41
CA SER A 44 18.23 -23.49 -41.65
C SER A 44 18.56 -23.46 -40.14
N ALA A 45 19.84 -23.61 -39.77
CA ALA A 45 20.29 -23.53 -38.39
C ALA A 45 20.11 -22.11 -37.83
N SER A 46 20.48 -21.07 -38.58
CA SER A 46 20.32 -19.67 -38.12
C SER A 46 18.85 -19.28 -37.94
N ASN A 47 17.95 -19.78 -38.76
CA ASN A 47 16.51 -19.56 -38.62
C ASN A 47 15.94 -20.26 -37.39
N GLN A 48 16.40 -21.44 -37.03
CA GLN A 48 16.01 -22.14 -35.80
C GLN A 48 16.51 -21.39 -34.57
N ASP A 49 17.76 -20.92 -34.59
CA ASP A 49 18.33 -20.13 -33.51
C ASP A 49 17.60 -18.79 -33.34
N ALA A 50 17.27 -18.09 -34.41
CA ALA A 50 16.49 -16.87 -34.40
C ALA A 50 15.08 -17.08 -33.81
N MET A 51 14.41 -18.17 -34.21
CA MET A 51 13.11 -18.54 -33.62
C MET A 51 13.22 -18.89 -32.15
N ALA A 52 14.25 -19.61 -31.75
CA ALA A 52 14.48 -19.95 -30.33
C ALA A 52 14.77 -18.71 -29.49
N GLN A 53 15.55 -17.75 -30.02
CA GLN A 53 15.80 -16.46 -29.36
C GLN A 53 14.51 -15.63 -29.22
N GLN A 54 13.70 -15.55 -30.26
CA GLN A 54 12.40 -14.85 -30.18
C GLN A 54 11.46 -15.49 -29.15
N GLN A 55 11.41 -16.80 -29.09
CA GLN A 55 10.61 -17.52 -28.08
C GLN A 55 11.14 -17.29 -26.67
N ALA A 56 12.47 -17.27 -26.49
CA ALA A 56 13.08 -16.96 -25.21
C ALA A 56 12.77 -15.53 -24.75
N GLN A 57 12.88 -14.56 -25.65
CA GLN A 57 12.49 -13.16 -25.36
C GLN A 57 11.01 -13.04 -25.00
N LEU A 58 10.14 -13.71 -25.75
CA LEU A 58 8.70 -13.71 -25.45
C LEU A 58 8.40 -14.32 -24.08
N ARG A 59 9.06 -15.42 -23.72
CA ARG A 59 8.94 -16.05 -22.40
C ARG A 59 9.42 -15.10 -21.30
N LEU A 60 10.54 -14.42 -21.50
CA LEU A 60 11.07 -13.46 -20.55
C LEU A 60 10.09 -12.30 -20.32
N LEU A 61 9.55 -11.72 -21.39
CA LEU A 61 8.53 -10.68 -21.32
C LEU A 61 7.26 -11.17 -20.63
N LEU A 62 6.82 -12.39 -20.92
CA LEU A 62 5.65 -12.99 -20.27
C LEU A 62 5.90 -13.22 -18.77
N MET A 63 7.09 -13.61 -18.36
CA MET A 63 7.47 -13.76 -16.95
C MET A 63 7.53 -12.40 -16.24
N GLN A 64 8.06 -11.37 -16.89
CA GLN A 64 8.10 -10.01 -16.33
C GLN A 64 6.71 -9.39 -16.21
N THR A 65 5.82 -9.67 -17.13
CA THR A 65 4.45 -9.13 -17.12
C THR A 65 3.46 -10.00 -16.34
N ALA A 66 3.83 -11.25 -15.99
CA ALA A 66 2.96 -12.15 -15.23
C ALA A 66 2.44 -11.54 -13.92
N PRO A 67 3.26 -10.88 -13.08
CA PRO A 67 2.78 -10.25 -11.85
C PRO A 67 1.84 -9.07 -12.08
N LEU A 68 1.90 -8.44 -13.26
CA LEU A 68 1.02 -7.32 -13.63
C LEU A 68 -0.33 -7.80 -14.18
N ARG A 69 -0.45 -9.07 -14.55
CA ARG A 69 -1.71 -9.63 -15.05
C ARG A 69 -2.77 -9.66 -13.97
N GLY A 70 -3.89 -9.02 -14.24
CA GLY A 70 -5.01 -8.91 -13.30
C GLY A 70 -4.80 -7.88 -12.20
N LEU A 71 -3.76 -7.02 -12.30
CA LEU A 71 -3.56 -5.92 -11.37
C LEU A 71 -4.77 -4.98 -11.37
N ASP A 72 -5.35 -4.69 -12.53
CA ASP A 72 -6.56 -3.87 -12.67
C ASP A 72 -7.71 -4.42 -11.82
N LYS A 73 -7.94 -5.74 -11.91
CA LYS A 73 -8.98 -6.41 -11.09
C LYS A 73 -8.65 -6.38 -9.60
N LYS A 74 -7.36 -6.52 -9.24
CA LYS A 74 -6.92 -6.45 -7.84
C LYS A 74 -7.07 -5.04 -7.29
N VAL A 75 -6.73 -4.02 -8.08
CA VAL A 75 -6.90 -2.61 -7.69
C VAL A 75 -8.38 -2.30 -7.47
N GLU A 76 -9.24 -2.72 -8.39
CA GLU A 76 -10.68 -2.51 -8.26
C GLU A 76 -11.25 -3.23 -7.03
N LEU A 77 -10.87 -4.48 -6.80
CA LEU A 77 -11.26 -5.22 -5.61
C LEU A 77 -10.75 -4.54 -4.33
N SER A 78 -9.52 -4.04 -4.33
CA SER A 78 -8.97 -3.32 -3.19
C SER A 78 -9.70 -2.01 -2.91
N ARG A 79 -10.09 -1.27 -3.94
CA ARG A 79 -10.93 -0.07 -3.79
C ARG A 79 -12.26 -0.40 -3.14
N GLN A 80 -12.95 -1.44 -3.65
CA GLN A 80 -14.22 -1.89 -3.06
C GLN A 80 -14.07 -2.30 -1.59
N GLN A 81 -12.99 -3.01 -1.25
CA GLN A 81 -12.69 -3.39 0.14
C GLN A 81 -12.41 -2.16 1.03
N ILE A 82 -11.72 -1.17 0.51
CA ILE A 82 -11.46 0.10 1.20
C ILE A 82 -12.77 0.84 1.44
N ASP A 83 -13.60 1.00 0.42
CA ASP A 83 -14.90 1.67 0.52
C ASP A 83 -15.82 0.94 1.51
N GLU A 84 -15.85 -0.38 1.48
CA GLU A 84 -16.59 -1.19 2.44
C GLU A 84 -16.08 -1.00 3.87
N PHE A 85 -14.75 -0.96 4.07
CA PHE A 85 -14.14 -0.67 5.37
C PHE A 85 -14.54 0.72 5.87
N TYR A 86 -14.40 1.75 5.03
CA TYR A 86 -14.79 3.11 5.40
C TYR A 86 -16.27 3.21 5.78
N ASN A 87 -17.15 2.61 5.00
CA ASN A 87 -18.58 2.66 5.25
C ASN A 87 -19.02 1.87 6.49
N LYS A 88 -18.32 0.78 6.83
CA LYS A 88 -18.68 -0.07 7.96
C LYS A 88 -17.97 0.28 9.26
N ARG A 89 -16.74 0.80 9.17
CA ARG A 89 -15.84 0.95 10.33
C ARG A 89 -15.60 2.39 10.73
N ILE A 90 -15.67 3.34 9.80
CA ILE A 90 -15.50 4.74 10.09
C ILE A 90 -16.87 5.32 10.40
N PRO A 91 -17.07 5.92 11.60
CA PRO A 91 -18.34 6.52 11.98
C PRO A 91 -18.64 7.75 11.09
N PRO A 92 -19.91 7.98 10.76
CA PRO A 92 -20.31 9.09 9.89
C PRO A 92 -20.31 10.44 10.60
N SER A 93 -20.22 10.47 11.93
CA SER A 93 -20.21 11.72 12.71
C SER A 93 -19.64 11.49 14.11
N TYR A 94 -19.29 12.60 14.75
CA TYR A 94 -18.87 12.58 16.16
C TYR A 94 -20.00 12.07 17.08
N SER A 95 -21.25 12.44 16.81
CA SER A 95 -22.41 11.95 17.56
C SER A 95 -22.55 10.44 17.52
N ALA A 96 -22.27 9.81 16.37
CA ALA A 96 -22.30 8.36 16.22
C ALA A 96 -21.21 7.67 17.07
N ILE A 97 -20.05 8.34 17.26
CA ILE A 97 -18.99 7.85 18.17
C ILE A 97 -19.52 7.86 19.61
N LEU A 98 -20.12 8.97 20.05
CA LEU A 98 -20.66 9.11 21.42
C LEU A 98 -21.79 8.12 21.68
N GLU A 99 -22.70 7.94 20.74
CA GLU A 99 -23.78 6.97 20.83
C GLU A 99 -23.20 5.56 21.02
N ARG A 100 -22.21 5.19 20.21
CA ARG A 100 -21.58 3.87 20.32
C ARG A 100 -20.87 3.66 21.65
N LEU A 101 -20.18 4.68 22.15
CA LEU A 101 -19.54 4.63 23.48
C LEU A 101 -20.58 4.57 24.61
N GLY A 102 -21.70 5.28 24.46
CA GLY A 102 -22.84 5.20 25.37
C GLY A 102 -23.44 3.79 25.43
N ASP A 103 -23.62 3.14 24.29
CA ASP A 103 -24.08 1.76 24.18
C ASP A 103 -23.15 0.76 24.89
N ILE A 104 -21.83 0.94 24.73
CA ILE A 104 -20.84 0.08 25.36
C ILE A 104 -20.86 0.29 26.88
N SER A 105 -20.92 1.56 27.32
CA SER A 105 -21.02 1.92 28.75
C SER A 105 -22.27 1.39 29.39
N SER A 106 -23.43 1.47 28.73
CA SER A 106 -24.70 0.98 29.27
C SER A 106 -24.72 -0.53 29.52
N LYS A 107 -23.97 -1.29 28.70
CA LYS A 107 -23.81 -2.75 28.83
C LYS A 107 -22.77 -3.16 29.86
N SER A 108 -21.97 -2.20 30.34
CA SER A 108 -20.91 -2.42 31.31
C SER A 108 -21.14 -1.46 32.49
N PRO A 109 -21.34 -1.95 33.74
CA PRO A 109 -21.62 -1.08 34.87
C PRO A 109 -20.34 -0.34 35.32
N VAL A 110 -19.85 0.54 34.45
CA VAL A 110 -18.72 1.44 34.70
C VAL A 110 -19.19 2.87 34.82
N ARG A 111 -18.54 3.64 35.67
CA ARG A 111 -18.80 5.07 35.84
C ARG A 111 -17.74 5.85 35.08
N LEU A 112 -18.17 6.69 34.16
CA LEU A 112 -17.29 7.65 33.50
C LEU A 112 -16.98 8.78 34.46
N THR A 113 -15.70 8.97 34.79
CA THR A 113 -15.21 10.00 35.68
C THR A 113 -14.62 11.21 34.96
N ARG A 114 -14.12 10.97 33.74
CA ARG A 114 -13.54 11.97 32.85
C ARG A 114 -13.74 11.57 31.42
N GLY A 115 -13.97 12.55 30.53
CA GLY A 115 -13.97 12.40 29.08
C GLY A 115 -13.40 13.66 28.44
N ALA A 116 -12.32 13.53 27.69
CA ALA A 116 -11.75 14.60 26.90
C ALA A 116 -11.59 14.14 25.45
N TYR A 117 -11.82 15.06 24.53
CA TYR A 117 -11.82 14.80 23.10
C TYR A 117 -11.01 15.87 22.39
N THR A 118 -10.11 15.46 21.52
CA THR A 118 -9.29 16.38 20.73
C THR A 118 -9.15 15.87 19.31
N GLN A 119 -9.11 16.79 18.34
CA GLN A 119 -8.75 16.47 16.97
C GLN A 119 -7.24 16.51 16.80
N ALA A 120 -6.70 15.56 16.08
CA ALA A 120 -5.31 15.54 15.66
C ALA A 120 -5.23 15.31 14.15
N PRO A 121 -4.18 15.80 13.47
CA PRO A 121 -3.93 15.44 12.08
C PRO A 121 -3.87 13.92 11.96
N GLY A 122 -4.68 13.37 11.07
CA GLY A 122 -4.67 11.94 10.79
C GLY A 122 -3.65 11.59 9.71
N SER A 123 -3.67 10.34 9.30
CA SER A 123 -2.90 9.85 8.16
C SER A 123 -3.81 9.80 6.93
N GLY A 124 -3.38 10.43 5.83
CA GLY A 124 -4.17 10.48 4.60
C GLY A 124 -5.42 11.37 4.70
N ASP A 125 -6.53 10.87 4.15
CA ASP A 125 -7.80 11.61 4.06
C ASP A 125 -8.68 11.47 5.32
N LEU A 126 -8.12 11.18 6.47
CA LEU A 126 -8.85 11.00 7.72
C LEU A 126 -8.31 11.92 8.81
N THR A 127 -9.21 12.41 9.66
CA THR A 127 -8.87 13.15 10.87
C THR A 127 -8.96 12.23 12.09
N GLU A 128 -7.91 12.19 12.90
CA GLU A 128 -7.88 11.42 14.12
C GLU A 128 -8.64 12.14 15.24
N ILE A 129 -9.57 11.42 15.88
CA ILE A 129 -10.21 11.89 17.13
C ILE A 129 -9.60 11.12 18.28
N ARG A 130 -8.86 11.81 19.12
CA ARG A 130 -8.26 11.28 20.36
C ARG A 130 -9.20 11.46 21.53
N MET A 131 -9.32 10.43 22.32
CA MET A 131 -10.18 10.38 23.49
C MET A 131 -9.39 9.93 24.71
N ASP A 132 -9.52 10.68 25.82
CA ASP A 132 -8.95 10.35 27.12
C ASP A 132 -10.13 10.12 28.09
N TYR A 133 -10.33 8.87 28.49
CA TYR A 133 -11.41 8.46 29.36
C TYR A 133 -10.87 8.02 30.70
N GLY A 134 -11.47 8.56 31.79
CA GLY A 134 -11.38 8.02 33.14
C GLY A 134 -12.62 7.19 33.44
N LEU A 135 -12.42 5.93 33.79
CA LEU A 135 -13.48 5.00 34.13
C LEU A 135 -13.25 4.44 35.53
N SER A 136 -14.32 4.25 36.27
CA SER A 136 -14.27 3.62 37.62
C SER A 136 -15.33 2.52 37.68
N GLY A 137 -14.97 1.37 38.27
CA GLY A 137 -15.85 0.24 38.44
C GLY A 137 -15.12 -1.00 38.90
N ASP A 138 -15.84 -2.11 39.01
CA ASP A 138 -15.24 -3.38 39.32
C ASP A 138 -14.40 -3.90 38.13
N TYR A 139 -13.35 -4.62 38.43
CA TYR A 139 -12.46 -5.16 37.40
C TYR A 139 -13.23 -5.91 36.26
N PRO A 140 -14.20 -6.81 36.55
CA PRO A 140 -14.97 -7.45 35.50
C PRO A 140 -15.82 -6.50 34.66
N ALA A 141 -16.30 -5.40 35.21
CA ALA A 141 -17.06 -4.38 34.49
C ALA A 141 -16.14 -3.61 33.53
N ILE A 142 -14.95 -3.23 34.00
CA ILE A 142 -13.93 -2.58 33.14
C ILE A 142 -13.51 -3.48 32.01
N MET A 143 -13.27 -4.77 32.27
CA MET A 143 -12.91 -5.72 31.22
C MET A 143 -14.03 -5.93 30.19
N ARG A 144 -15.30 -5.90 30.61
CA ARG A 144 -16.44 -5.92 29.69
C ARG A 144 -16.50 -4.68 28.80
N PHE A 145 -16.24 -3.52 29.38
CA PHE A 145 -16.15 -2.27 28.61
C PHE A 145 -15.04 -2.33 27.55
N LEU A 146 -13.83 -2.72 27.92
CA LEU A 146 -12.70 -2.87 27.01
C LEU A 146 -13.01 -3.87 25.89
N ASN A 147 -13.53 -5.03 26.24
CA ASN A 147 -13.94 -6.03 25.24
C ASN A 147 -15.06 -5.51 24.33
N GLY A 148 -15.99 -4.73 24.86
CA GLY A 148 -17.02 -4.05 24.08
C GLY A 148 -16.44 -3.03 23.09
N LEU A 149 -15.41 -2.30 23.50
CA LEU A 149 -14.70 -1.35 22.65
C LEU A 149 -13.95 -2.08 21.53
N GLU A 150 -13.17 -3.12 21.85
CA GLU A 150 -12.42 -3.92 20.88
C GLU A 150 -13.31 -4.64 19.86
N ARG A 151 -14.46 -5.10 20.30
CA ARG A 151 -15.46 -5.79 19.45
C ARG A 151 -16.41 -4.85 18.73
N SER A 152 -16.24 -3.55 18.90
CA SER A 152 -17.11 -2.56 18.24
C SER A 152 -16.97 -2.64 16.72
N GLN A 153 -18.06 -2.35 16.02
CA GLN A 153 -18.01 -2.13 14.57
C GLN A 153 -17.22 -0.87 14.22
N THR A 154 -17.32 0.17 15.05
CA THR A 154 -16.51 1.37 14.92
C THR A 154 -15.04 1.03 15.19
N PHE A 155 -14.17 1.52 14.33
CA PHE A 155 -12.75 1.27 14.43
C PHE A 155 -12.13 2.14 15.55
N PHE A 156 -11.82 1.51 16.68
CA PHE A 156 -11.12 2.13 17.80
C PHE A 156 -9.72 1.53 17.95
N ILE A 157 -8.73 2.37 18.22
CA ILE A 157 -7.38 1.92 18.58
C ILE A 157 -7.08 2.39 20.00
N ILE A 158 -6.79 1.45 20.89
CA ILE A 158 -6.31 1.75 22.26
C ILE A 158 -4.83 2.14 22.16
N ARG A 159 -4.49 3.33 22.62
CA ARG A 159 -3.13 3.87 22.62
C ARG A 159 -2.41 3.64 23.92
N ALA A 160 -3.10 3.93 25.03
CA ALA A 160 -2.55 3.76 26.35
C ALA A 160 -3.64 3.35 27.34
N MET A 161 -3.25 2.59 28.34
CA MET A 161 -4.12 2.12 29.38
C MET A 161 -3.37 2.07 30.70
N ALA A 162 -3.93 2.68 31.75
CA ALA A 162 -3.40 2.61 33.10
C ALA A 162 -4.50 2.21 34.08
N LEU A 163 -4.30 1.10 34.79
CA LEU A 163 -5.18 0.61 35.84
C LEU A 163 -4.59 0.94 37.20
N THR A 164 -5.43 1.45 38.10
CA THR A 164 -5.08 1.70 39.51
C THR A 164 -6.16 1.09 40.38
N GLY A 165 -5.77 0.11 41.21
CA GLY A 165 -6.67 -0.51 42.17
C GLY A 165 -6.85 0.41 43.40
N GLN A 166 -8.06 0.41 43.97
CA GLN A 166 -8.36 1.03 45.25
C GLN A 166 -8.60 -0.02 46.35
N GLN A 167 -8.37 0.34 47.60
CA GLN A 167 -8.58 -0.58 48.72
C GLN A 167 -10.04 -1.05 48.90
N SER A 168 -10.99 -0.30 48.28
CA SER A 168 -12.41 -0.64 48.24
C SER A 168 -12.81 -1.74 47.25
N GLY A 169 -11.84 -2.32 46.51
CA GLY A 169 -12.11 -3.26 45.42
C GLY A 169 -12.51 -2.62 44.07
N THR A 170 -12.69 -1.32 44.08
CA THR A 170 -12.94 -0.54 42.87
C THR A 170 -11.62 -0.31 42.13
N VAL A 171 -11.68 -0.34 40.80
CA VAL A 171 -10.54 -0.08 39.90
C VAL A 171 -10.81 1.19 39.13
N ASN A 172 -9.80 2.05 39.04
CA ASN A 172 -9.80 3.19 38.13
C ASN A 172 -8.98 2.86 36.91
N LEU A 173 -9.58 3.07 35.74
CA LEU A 173 -8.93 2.93 34.46
C LEU A 173 -8.81 4.31 33.82
N ARG A 174 -7.59 4.69 33.43
CA ARG A 174 -7.35 5.73 32.46
C ARG A 174 -7.09 5.08 31.10
N LEU A 175 -7.86 5.48 30.12
CA LEU A 175 -7.86 4.88 28.78
C LEU A 175 -7.72 5.98 27.74
N GLU A 176 -6.62 5.91 26.98
CA GLU A 176 -6.40 6.76 25.81
C GLU A 176 -6.63 5.91 24.55
N PHE A 177 -7.57 6.32 23.71
CA PHE A 177 -7.89 5.62 22.48
C PHE A 177 -8.27 6.60 21.38
N SER A 178 -8.21 6.16 20.15
CA SER A 178 -8.48 6.99 18.97
C SER A 178 -9.46 6.30 18.05
N THR A 179 -10.18 7.11 17.31
CA THR A 179 -10.95 6.73 16.12
C THR A 179 -10.70 7.76 15.02
N TRP A 180 -11.25 7.54 13.85
CA TRP A 180 -11.07 8.44 12.71
C TRP A 180 -12.42 8.87 12.18
N LEU A 181 -12.47 10.12 11.69
CA LEU A 181 -13.58 10.70 10.96
C LEU A 181 -13.10 11.17 9.60
N ARG A 182 -14.02 11.32 8.66
CA ARG A 182 -13.75 12.06 7.43
C ARG A 182 -13.49 13.53 7.78
N PRO A 183 -12.65 14.26 7.02
CA PRO A 183 -12.31 15.65 7.35
C PRO A 183 -13.52 16.57 7.46
N GLU A 184 -14.51 16.38 6.60
CA GLU A 184 -15.78 17.11 6.60
C GLU A 184 -16.60 16.89 7.89
N ASP A 185 -16.67 15.64 8.34
CA ASP A 185 -17.37 15.25 9.57
C ASP A 185 -16.63 15.71 10.83
N ALA A 186 -15.28 15.68 10.77
CA ALA A 186 -14.43 16.17 11.83
C ALA A 186 -14.55 17.69 11.98
N ALA A 187 -14.53 18.44 10.87
CA ALA A 187 -14.73 19.89 10.86
C ALA A 187 -16.11 20.28 11.43
N ALA A 188 -17.15 19.52 11.11
CA ALA A 188 -18.49 19.73 11.64
C ALA A 188 -18.62 19.42 13.14
N SER A 189 -17.68 18.69 13.74
CA SER A 189 -17.73 18.28 15.15
C SER A 189 -17.48 19.41 16.13
N GLY A 190 -16.78 20.48 15.71
CA GLY A 190 -16.40 21.61 16.58
C GLY A 190 -15.40 21.26 17.68
N LEU A 191 -14.73 20.11 17.60
CA LEU A 191 -13.78 19.70 18.62
C LEU A 191 -12.49 20.53 18.58
N PRO A 192 -11.83 20.79 19.72
CA PRO A 192 -10.57 21.51 19.76
C PRO A 192 -9.46 20.72 19.07
N LEU A 193 -8.58 21.41 18.37
CA LEU A 193 -7.38 20.82 17.78
C LEU A 193 -6.38 20.46 18.89
N ALA A 194 -5.74 19.32 18.76
CA ALA A 194 -4.66 18.91 19.66
C ALA A 194 -3.50 19.91 19.54
N GLY A 195 -3.22 20.62 20.61
CA GLY A 195 -2.17 21.65 20.67
C GLY A 195 -2.66 23.09 20.59
N SER A 196 -3.96 23.36 20.33
CA SER A 196 -4.51 24.66 20.64
C SER A 196 -4.58 24.78 22.17
N LYS A 197 -3.66 25.52 22.77
CA LYS A 197 -3.87 26.07 24.12
C LYS A 197 -5.14 26.89 24.01
N GLU A 198 -6.19 26.52 24.74
CA GLU A 198 -7.24 27.46 25.06
C GLU A 198 -6.54 28.63 25.75
N ASP A 199 -6.44 29.73 25.03
CA ASP A 199 -6.21 31.02 25.63
C ASP A 199 -7.50 31.28 26.45
N SER A 200 -7.47 30.83 27.71
CA SER A 200 -8.50 31.16 28.67
C SER A 200 -8.37 32.66 28.95
N THR A 201 -9.01 33.42 28.09
CA THR A 201 -9.37 34.81 28.37
C THR A 201 -10.31 34.74 29.55
N GLU A 202 -9.75 34.90 30.77
CA GLU A 202 -10.53 35.27 31.94
C GLU A 202 -11.31 36.54 31.54
N PRO A 203 -12.64 36.57 31.74
CA PRO A 203 -13.37 37.81 31.68
C PRO A 203 -12.86 38.69 32.80
N GLY A 204 -12.14 39.74 32.41
CA GLY A 204 -11.60 40.74 33.34
C GLY A 204 -12.67 41.20 34.30
N SER A 205 -12.41 41.03 35.58
CA SER A 205 -13.07 41.75 36.63
C SER A 205 -12.74 43.21 36.48
N GLU A 206 -13.64 43.94 35.90
CA GLU A 206 -13.68 45.38 35.85
C GLU A 206 -13.95 45.89 37.29
N SER A 207 -12.88 46.13 38.04
CA SER A 207 -12.94 46.84 39.31
C SER A 207 -13.16 48.31 38.96
N THR A 208 -14.41 48.73 39.04
CA THR A 208 -14.82 50.13 39.16
C THR A 208 -14.21 50.72 40.43
N ASP A 209 -13.07 51.38 40.30
CA ASP A 209 -12.58 52.33 41.27
C ASP A 209 -13.36 53.66 41.12
N SER A 210 -14.34 53.80 41.98
CA SER A 210 -15.03 55.06 42.24
C SER A 210 -14.26 55.86 43.24
N GLY A 211 -13.54 56.89 42.76
CA GLY A 211 -12.91 57.85 43.58
C GLY A 211 -13.91 58.62 44.45
N ALA A 212 -13.60 58.73 45.70
CA ALA A 212 -14.13 59.75 46.58
C ALA A 212 -13.01 60.43 47.33
N ALA A 213 -12.81 61.65 46.99
CA ALA A 213 -11.99 62.63 47.73
C ALA A 213 -12.52 62.83 49.17
N GLY A 214 -11.60 63.00 50.15
CA GLY A 214 -11.94 63.32 51.52
C GLY A 214 -10.73 63.71 52.28
N ASN A 215 -10.33 64.91 52.14
CA ASN A 215 -9.74 65.92 52.95
C ASN A 215 -9.80 65.68 54.48
N GLY A 216 -8.72 65.98 55.22
CA GLY A 216 -8.81 66.31 56.70
C GLY A 216 -7.53 65.99 57.47
N LYS A 217 -6.57 66.85 57.45
CA LYS A 217 -6.00 67.70 58.52
C LYS A 217 -5.91 67.08 59.95
N GLY A 218 -4.73 67.08 60.51
CA GLY A 218 -4.55 67.57 61.92
C GLY A 218 -3.79 66.60 62.81
N ARG A 219 -2.63 67.06 63.16
CA ARG A 219 -1.82 67.00 64.36
C ARG A 219 -0.87 65.84 64.51
#